data_b355e2cefea3f546279f7e73d36e3811
#
_entry.id   b355e2cefea3f546279f7e73d36e3811
#
_cell.length_a   1.000
_cell.length_b   1.000
_cell.length_c   1.000
_cell.angle_alpha   90.00
_cell.angle_beta   90.00
_cell.angle_gamma   90.00
#
_symmetry.space_group_name_H-M   'P 1'
#
loop_
_entity.id
_entity.type
_entity.pdbx_description
1 polymer ?
#
loop_
_entity_poly.entity_id
_entity_poly.type
_entity_poly.pdbx_seq_one_letter_code
_entity_poly.pdbx_strand_id
1 'polypeptide(L)'
;MSKIRRGGHSAEGEPLSAGRVEYLEAARARVRTRRIRRTVIIVAVLTILVLFATGAVGSSIARAKDLVDTAVIALAPAAGWPQQTGITDPDAVAQMSGSFVEMGGDSCVVYSLGGTRLNSIQSGYARPAIAAGKTRFVLYNRSGNELRVESRTQNLYSKTLENSIYLCAMSDTGTLAVATDSADSTARLTVYTPTMSEQLHWD
;
A
#
# COMPACT_ATOMS: atom_id res chain seq x y z
N MET A 1 -81.75 -7.96 60.37
CA MET A 1 -80.78 -6.84 60.28
C MET A 1 -79.47 -7.39 59.74
N SER A 2 -79.19 -7.23 58.48
CA SER A 2 -77.95 -7.65 57.91
C SER A 2 -77.53 -6.64 56.87
N LYS A 3 -76.41 -6.02 57.12
CA LYS A 3 -75.81 -4.93 56.33
C LYS A 3 -74.93 -5.50 55.22
N ILE A 4 -75.32 -5.34 53.95
CA ILE A 4 -74.57 -5.73 52.79
C ILE A 4 -73.53 -4.63 52.57
N ARG A 5 -72.25 -4.97 52.64
CA ARG A 5 -71.11 -4.15 52.19
C ARG A 5 -70.82 -4.41 50.71
N ARG A 6 -71.05 -3.42 49.88
CA ARG A 6 -70.55 -3.37 48.50
C ARG A 6 -69.07 -3.08 48.53
N GLY A 7 -68.24 -4.00 48.05
CA GLY A 7 -66.83 -3.75 47.73
C GLY A 7 -66.75 -3.19 46.32
N GLY A 8 -66.27 -1.94 46.21
CA GLY A 8 -65.92 -1.36 44.92
C GLY A 8 -64.58 -1.93 44.43
N HIS A 9 -64.57 -2.57 43.25
CA HIS A 9 -63.39 -2.89 42.56
C HIS A 9 -62.99 -1.67 41.68
N SER A 10 -62.01 -0.98 42.14
CA SER A 10 -61.32 -0.01 41.28
C SER A 10 -60.42 -0.79 40.30
N ALA A 11 -60.80 -0.85 39.04
CA ALA A 11 -59.99 -1.34 38.01
C ALA A 11 -58.95 -0.20 37.70
N GLU A 12 -57.74 -0.35 38.21
CA GLU A 12 -56.58 0.42 37.76
C GLU A 12 -56.31 0.05 36.31
N GLY A 13 -56.60 1.00 35.41
CA GLY A 13 -56.24 0.92 34.03
C GLY A 13 -54.71 0.99 33.89
N GLU A 14 -54.08 -0.15 33.67
CA GLU A 14 -52.66 -0.19 33.27
C GLU A 14 -52.45 0.63 31.99
N PRO A 15 -51.37 1.37 31.91
CA PRO A 15 -51.04 2.21 30.74
C PRO A 15 -50.56 1.34 29.56
N LEU A 16 -51.51 0.75 28.84
CA LEU A 16 -51.26 0.06 27.56
C LEU A 16 -50.63 0.96 26.48
N SER A 17 -50.48 2.24 26.77
CA SER A 17 -49.89 3.24 25.86
C SER A 17 -48.35 3.31 25.89
N ALA A 18 -47.73 3.07 27.04
CA ALA A 18 -46.29 3.21 27.20
C ALA A 18 -45.50 2.12 26.41
N GLY A 19 -45.90 0.87 26.52
CA GLY A 19 -45.23 -0.23 25.79
C GLY A 19 -45.40 -0.15 24.28
N ARG A 20 -46.51 0.44 23.80
CA ARG A 20 -46.76 0.64 22.37
C ARG A 20 -45.89 1.73 21.76
N VAL A 21 -45.63 2.81 22.50
CA VAL A 21 -44.77 3.90 22.10
C VAL A 21 -43.29 3.43 22.04
N GLU A 22 -42.87 2.71 23.06
CA GLU A 22 -41.50 2.16 23.14
C GLU A 22 -41.20 1.15 22.01
N TYR A 23 -42.16 0.30 21.67
CA TYR A 23 -42.06 -0.64 20.56
C TYR A 23 -41.96 0.08 19.19
N LEU A 24 -42.75 1.14 19.00
CA LEU A 24 -42.73 1.94 17.79
C LEU A 24 -41.44 2.73 17.63
N GLU A 25 -40.87 3.23 18.72
CA GLU A 25 -39.55 3.93 18.70
C GLU A 25 -38.43 2.96 18.40
N ALA A 26 -38.43 1.77 19.01
CA ALA A 26 -37.45 0.72 18.70
C ALA A 26 -37.54 0.23 17.24
N ALA A 27 -38.76 0.12 16.69
CA ALA A 27 -38.99 -0.25 15.30
C ALA A 27 -38.49 0.85 14.33
N ARG A 28 -38.77 2.12 14.64
CA ARG A 28 -38.27 3.28 13.86
C ARG A 28 -36.73 3.39 13.91
N ALA A 29 -36.14 3.15 15.09
CA ALA A 29 -34.68 3.12 15.23
C ALA A 29 -34.04 2.03 14.35
N ARG A 30 -34.58 0.82 14.31
CA ARG A 30 -34.11 -0.29 13.47
C ARG A 30 -34.22 0.02 11.99
N VAL A 31 -35.29 0.64 11.53
CA VAL A 31 -35.48 1.06 10.12
C VAL A 31 -34.51 2.17 9.76
N ARG A 32 -34.31 3.15 10.65
CA ARG A 32 -33.34 4.24 10.45
C ARG A 32 -31.92 3.71 10.34
N THR A 33 -31.53 2.79 11.23
CA THR A 33 -30.19 2.16 11.19
C THR A 33 -29.97 1.36 9.91
N ARG A 34 -30.98 0.63 9.42
CA ARG A 34 -30.90 -0.09 8.15
C ARG A 34 -30.77 0.85 6.95
N ARG A 35 -31.49 1.98 6.96
CA ARG A 35 -31.37 3.00 5.89
C ARG A 35 -30.00 3.64 5.89
N ILE A 36 -29.51 4.07 7.05
CA ILE A 36 -28.17 4.64 7.21
C ILE A 36 -27.10 3.65 6.72
N ARG A 37 -27.18 2.38 7.15
CA ARG A 37 -26.23 1.35 6.69
C ARG A 37 -26.28 1.14 5.17
N ARG A 38 -27.46 1.14 4.55
CA ARG A 38 -27.58 1.04 3.09
C ARG A 38 -27.00 2.26 2.40
N THR A 39 -27.27 3.46 2.90
CA THR A 39 -26.71 4.70 2.32
C THR A 39 -25.19 4.71 2.43
N VAL A 40 -24.62 4.31 3.56
CA VAL A 40 -23.16 4.20 3.75
C VAL A 40 -22.56 3.19 2.76
N ILE A 41 -23.19 2.03 2.57
CA ILE A 41 -22.73 1.02 1.61
C ILE A 41 -22.78 1.58 0.17
N ILE A 42 -23.86 2.25 -0.22
CA ILE A 42 -24.02 2.83 -1.55
C ILE A 42 -22.95 3.91 -1.80
N VAL A 43 -22.74 4.80 -0.83
CA VAL A 43 -21.69 5.83 -0.91
C VAL A 43 -20.30 5.19 -1.02
N ALA A 44 -20.02 4.18 -0.22
CA ALA A 44 -18.75 3.45 -0.27
C ALA A 44 -18.53 2.80 -1.65
N VAL A 45 -19.55 2.13 -2.20
CA VAL A 45 -19.48 1.52 -3.54
C VAL A 45 -19.28 2.57 -4.62
N LEU A 46 -20.00 3.69 -4.57
CA LEU A 46 -19.84 4.79 -5.53
C LEU A 46 -18.45 5.39 -5.44
N THR A 47 -17.92 5.59 -4.23
CA THR A 47 -16.54 6.09 -4.03
C THR A 47 -15.53 5.13 -4.64
N ILE A 48 -15.68 3.83 -4.42
CA ILE A 48 -14.81 2.80 -5.01
C ILE A 48 -14.90 2.85 -6.54
N LEU A 49 -16.11 2.94 -7.12
CA LEU A 49 -16.30 3.03 -8.56
C LEU A 49 -15.62 4.29 -9.15
N VAL A 50 -15.77 5.44 -8.51
CA VAL A 50 -15.10 6.67 -8.94
C VAL A 50 -13.58 6.53 -8.88
N LEU A 51 -13.05 5.94 -7.80
CA LEU A 51 -11.61 5.66 -7.67
C LEU A 51 -11.10 4.72 -8.77
N PHE A 52 -11.88 3.69 -9.14
CA PHE A 52 -11.55 2.82 -10.28
C PHE A 52 -11.58 3.57 -11.61
N ALA A 53 -12.61 4.36 -11.86
CA ALA A 53 -12.78 5.12 -13.11
C ALA A 53 -11.69 6.19 -13.30
N THR A 54 -11.18 6.78 -12.20
CA THR A 54 -10.11 7.78 -12.24
C THR A 54 -8.70 7.19 -12.27
N GLY A 55 -8.55 5.86 -12.22
CA GLY A 55 -7.24 5.19 -12.11
C GLY A 55 -6.51 5.44 -10.79
N ALA A 56 -7.12 6.14 -9.84
CA ALA A 56 -6.53 6.48 -8.54
C ALA A 56 -6.36 5.26 -7.63
N VAL A 57 -7.01 4.14 -7.93
CA VAL A 57 -6.92 2.91 -7.13
C VAL A 57 -5.50 2.36 -7.10
N GLY A 58 -4.82 2.31 -8.24
CA GLY A 58 -3.44 1.80 -8.31
C GLY A 58 -2.48 2.59 -7.44
N SER A 59 -2.52 3.92 -7.51
CA SER A 59 -1.66 4.80 -6.70
C SER A 59 -2.02 4.75 -5.22
N SER A 60 -3.29 4.58 -4.87
CA SER A 60 -3.75 4.46 -3.48
C SER A 60 -3.32 3.14 -2.85
N ILE A 61 -3.40 2.02 -3.58
CA ILE A 61 -2.92 0.71 -3.14
C ILE A 61 -1.40 0.72 -2.95
N ALA A 62 -0.67 1.35 -3.89
CA ALA A 62 0.77 1.49 -3.78
C ALA A 62 1.18 2.26 -2.51
N ARG A 63 0.52 3.37 -2.22
CA ARG A 63 0.74 4.16 -0.99
C ARG A 63 0.37 3.38 0.27
N ALA A 64 -0.74 2.64 0.25
CA ALA A 64 -1.14 1.81 1.39
C ALA A 64 -0.11 0.73 1.70
N LYS A 65 0.44 0.06 0.68
CA LYS A 65 1.54 -0.89 0.84
C LYS A 65 2.78 -0.24 1.45
N ASP A 66 3.16 0.95 0.98
CA ASP A 66 4.31 1.68 1.51
C ASP A 66 4.12 2.11 2.98
N LEU A 67 2.88 2.44 3.38
CA LEU A 67 2.55 2.75 4.77
C LEU A 67 2.65 1.52 5.67
N VAL A 68 2.13 0.38 5.23
CA VAL A 68 2.24 -0.90 5.95
C VAL A 68 3.71 -1.29 6.10
N ASP A 69 4.49 -1.22 5.03
CA ASP A 69 5.91 -1.50 5.02
C ASP A 69 6.67 -0.58 6.01
N THR A 70 6.32 0.71 6.02
CA THR A 70 6.89 1.68 6.97
C THR A 70 6.54 1.33 8.43
N ALA A 71 5.29 0.94 8.69
CA ALA A 71 4.86 0.53 10.03
C ALA A 71 5.56 -0.75 10.51
N VAL A 72 5.70 -1.74 9.63
CA VAL A 72 6.42 -2.99 9.92
C VAL A 72 7.89 -2.69 10.28
N ILE A 73 8.57 -1.84 9.51
CA ILE A 73 9.96 -1.46 9.77
C ILE A 73 10.09 -0.69 11.10
N ALA A 74 9.15 0.22 11.38
CA ALA A 74 9.16 1.01 12.62
C ALA A 74 8.90 0.16 13.87
N LEU A 75 8.16 -0.93 13.74
CA LEU A 75 7.85 -1.88 14.82
C LEU A 75 8.87 -3.02 14.92
N ALA A 76 9.73 -3.20 13.92
CA ALA A 76 10.76 -4.25 13.95
C ALA A 76 11.78 -3.97 15.06
N PRO A 77 12.13 -4.99 15.85
CA PRO A 77 13.16 -4.82 16.87
C PRO A 77 14.50 -4.44 16.23
N ALA A 78 15.19 -3.45 16.78
CA ALA A 78 16.51 -3.06 16.33
C ALA A 78 17.52 -4.18 16.68
N ALA A 79 18.24 -4.70 15.68
CA ALA A 79 19.28 -5.68 15.88
C ALA A 79 20.59 -5.05 16.39
N GLY A 80 20.73 -3.72 16.22
CA GLY A 80 21.92 -2.97 16.58
C GLY A 80 23.03 -3.05 15.53
N TRP A 81 24.04 -2.21 15.67
CA TRP A 81 25.24 -2.17 14.83
C TRP A 81 26.47 -2.50 15.68
N PRO A 82 27.53 -3.10 15.13
CA PRO A 82 27.76 -3.44 13.70
C PRO A 82 27.05 -4.72 13.23
N GLN A 83 26.68 -4.78 11.93
CA GLN A 83 26.15 -5.97 11.26
C GLN A 83 27.04 -6.36 10.09
N GLN A 84 27.20 -7.66 9.85
CA GLN A 84 27.85 -8.16 8.65
C GLN A 84 26.81 -8.24 7.52
N THR A 85 26.96 -7.42 6.50
CA THR A 85 26.03 -7.37 5.37
C THR A 85 26.19 -8.56 4.42
N GLY A 86 27.37 -9.19 4.43
CA GLY A 86 27.74 -10.24 3.50
C GLY A 86 28.28 -9.69 2.17
N ILE A 87 28.27 -8.38 1.98
CA ILE A 87 28.85 -7.70 0.83
C ILE A 87 30.23 -7.20 1.24
N THR A 88 31.27 -7.71 0.59
CA THR A 88 32.66 -7.38 0.92
C THR A 88 33.11 -6.08 0.25
N ASP A 89 32.61 -5.83 -0.94
CA ASP A 89 32.96 -4.65 -1.74
C ASP A 89 31.67 -4.07 -2.35
N PRO A 90 31.08 -3.04 -1.72
CA PRO A 90 29.83 -2.47 -2.17
C PRO A 90 30.06 -1.58 -3.42
N ASP A 91 29.39 -1.91 -4.51
CA ASP A 91 29.37 -1.13 -5.74
C ASP A 91 28.49 0.12 -5.60
N ALA A 92 27.42 0.04 -4.82
CA ALA A 92 26.51 1.14 -4.60
C ALA A 92 25.79 1.02 -3.25
N VAL A 93 25.56 2.18 -2.62
CA VAL A 93 24.72 2.32 -1.43
C VAL A 93 23.73 3.44 -1.67
N ALA A 94 22.44 3.19 -1.40
CA ALA A 94 21.42 4.22 -1.53
C ALA A 94 20.54 4.27 -0.26
N GLN A 95 20.27 5.48 0.19
CA GLN A 95 19.43 5.73 1.37
C GLN A 95 17.95 5.79 0.98
N MET A 96 17.12 5.21 1.83
CA MET A 96 15.66 5.29 1.78
C MET A 96 15.11 5.75 3.13
N SER A 97 13.80 5.96 3.23
CA SER A 97 13.17 6.34 4.50
C SER A 97 13.30 5.22 5.54
N GLY A 98 14.04 5.45 6.60
CA GLY A 98 14.25 4.49 7.71
C GLY A 98 15.09 3.26 7.36
N SER A 99 15.77 3.25 6.20
CA SER A 99 16.53 2.12 5.70
C SER A 99 17.58 2.56 4.67
N PHE A 100 18.44 1.64 4.28
CA PHE A 100 19.34 1.79 3.13
C PHE A 100 19.45 0.47 2.39
N VAL A 101 19.80 0.54 1.14
CA VAL A 101 20.11 -0.60 0.27
C VAL A 101 21.59 -0.56 -0.07
N GLU A 102 22.25 -1.69 0.08
CA GLU A 102 23.64 -1.92 -0.30
C GLU A 102 23.66 -2.97 -1.40
N MET A 103 24.40 -2.70 -2.45
CA MET A 103 24.58 -3.61 -3.59
C MET A 103 26.06 -3.85 -3.83
N GLY A 104 26.43 -5.11 -4.06
CA GLY A 104 27.78 -5.51 -4.45
C GLY A 104 27.76 -6.82 -5.21
N GLY A 105 28.44 -6.87 -6.34
CA GLY A 105 28.40 -8.01 -7.25
C GLY A 105 26.98 -8.30 -7.74
N ASP A 106 26.48 -9.49 -7.49
CA ASP A 106 25.12 -9.93 -7.82
C ASP A 106 24.12 -9.84 -6.67
N SER A 107 24.57 -9.36 -5.51
CA SER A 107 23.79 -9.33 -4.27
C SER A 107 23.34 -7.92 -3.91
N CYS A 108 22.14 -7.81 -3.40
CA CYS A 108 21.56 -6.56 -2.92
C CYS A 108 20.88 -6.80 -1.57
N VAL A 109 21.24 -6.06 -0.55
CA VAL A 109 20.71 -6.23 0.81
C VAL A 109 20.13 -4.93 1.32
N VAL A 110 18.98 -5.01 1.96
CA VAL A 110 18.30 -3.86 2.56
C VAL A 110 18.34 -3.99 4.07
N TYR A 111 18.80 -2.93 4.75
CA TYR A 111 18.82 -2.83 6.19
C TYR A 111 17.99 -1.66 6.69
N SER A 112 17.37 -1.84 7.85
CA SER A 112 16.83 -0.72 8.62
C SER A 112 17.98 0.09 9.23
N LEU A 113 17.73 1.35 9.58
CA LEU A 113 18.70 2.16 10.33
C LEU A 113 19.04 1.54 11.71
N GLY A 114 18.15 0.69 12.25
CA GLY A 114 18.37 -0.06 13.49
C GLY A 114 19.21 -1.34 13.33
N GLY A 115 19.76 -1.63 12.13
CA GLY A 115 20.61 -2.80 11.89
C GLY A 115 19.85 -4.09 11.57
N THR A 116 18.52 -4.05 11.43
CA THR A 116 17.74 -5.24 11.06
C THR A 116 17.76 -5.43 9.56
N ARG A 117 18.11 -6.62 9.08
CA ARG A 117 18.05 -6.98 7.67
C ARG A 117 16.58 -7.15 7.25
N LEU A 118 16.14 -6.32 6.29
CA LEU A 118 14.77 -6.27 5.81
C LEU A 118 14.55 -7.14 4.58
N ASN A 119 15.54 -7.18 3.68
CA ASN A 119 15.47 -7.93 2.43
C ASN A 119 16.87 -8.34 1.98
N SER A 120 16.94 -9.43 1.20
CA SER A 120 18.17 -9.92 0.58
C SER A 120 17.82 -10.48 -0.78
N ILE A 121 18.47 -9.97 -1.82
CA ILE A 121 18.12 -10.23 -3.22
C ILE A 121 19.39 -10.67 -3.93
N GLN A 122 19.31 -11.77 -4.66
CA GLN A 122 20.28 -12.12 -5.69
C GLN A 122 19.71 -11.74 -7.04
N SER A 123 20.38 -10.87 -7.75
CA SER A 123 19.90 -10.36 -9.04
C SER A 123 20.11 -11.33 -10.19
N GLY A 124 21.23 -12.02 -10.19
CA GLY A 124 21.70 -12.79 -11.32
C GLY A 124 22.05 -11.94 -12.57
N TYR A 125 22.10 -10.61 -12.41
CA TYR A 125 22.37 -9.68 -13.50
C TYR A 125 23.87 -9.55 -13.74
N ALA A 126 24.25 -9.45 -15.03
CA ALA A 126 25.65 -9.31 -15.40
C ALA A 126 26.22 -7.95 -15.01
N ARG A 127 25.39 -6.90 -15.02
CA ARG A 127 25.76 -5.53 -14.65
C ARG A 127 24.66 -4.90 -13.81
N PRO A 128 24.50 -5.33 -12.56
CA PRO A 128 23.47 -4.80 -11.70
C PRO A 128 23.72 -3.32 -11.39
N ALA A 129 22.64 -2.57 -11.29
CA ALA A 129 22.66 -1.19 -10.84
C ALA A 129 21.35 -0.89 -10.08
N ILE A 130 21.43 0.07 -9.16
CA ILE A 130 20.27 0.49 -8.36
C ILE A 130 20.01 1.98 -8.53
N ALA A 131 18.72 2.35 -8.45
CA ALA A 131 18.29 3.72 -8.24
C ALA A 131 17.17 3.73 -7.21
N ALA A 132 17.31 4.50 -6.14
CA ALA A 132 16.39 4.52 -5.03
C ALA A 132 15.57 5.80 -4.97
N GLY A 133 14.30 5.65 -4.63
CA GLY A 133 13.42 6.69 -4.16
C GLY A 133 13.25 6.60 -2.64
N LYS A 134 12.18 7.19 -2.10
CA LYS A 134 11.97 7.27 -0.66
C LYS A 134 11.62 5.92 -0.01
N THR A 135 10.78 5.09 -0.64
CA THR A 135 10.26 3.83 -0.09
C THR A 135 10.51 2.62 -0.95
N ARG A 136 11.05 2.83 -2.15
CA ARG A 136 11.28 1.82 -3.18
C ARG A 136 12.59 2.07 -3.89
N PHE A 137 13.11 1.04 -4.52
CA PHE A 137 14.24 1.15 -5.42
C PHE A 137 14.04 0.24 -6.64
N VAL A 138 14.69 0.58 -7.72
CA VAL A 138 14.80 -0.28 -8.90
C VAL A 138 16.19 -0.91 -8.90
N LEU A 139 16.20 -2.22 -9.11
CA LEU A 139 17.40 -3.01 -9.41
C LEU A 139 17.30 -3.40 -10.88
N TYR A 140 18.27 -3.04 -11.70
CA TYR A 140 18.22 -3.26 -13.14
C TYR A 140 19.55 -3.74 -13.70
N ASN A 141 19.48 -4.45 -14.83
CA ASN A 141 20.64 -4.92 -15.56
C ASN A 141 21.08 -3.85 -16.57
N ARG A 142 22.17 -3.14 -16.27
CA ARG A 142 22.71 -2.13 -17.20
C ARG A 142 23.23 -2.80 -18.47
N SER A 143 22.84 -2.30 -19.64
CA SER A 143 23.07 -2.92 -20.96
C SER A 143 22.38 -4.28 -21.14
N GLY A 144 21.54 -4.71 -20.20
CA GLY A 144 20.53 -5.75 -20.35
C GLY A 144 19.16 -5.11 -20.44
N ASN A 145 18.11 -5.92 -20.39
CA ASN A 145 16.72 -5.46 -20.55
C ASN A 145 15.81 -5.80 -19.35
N GLU A 146 16.40 -6.27 -18.27
CA GLU A 146 15.67 -6.74 -17.10
C GLU A 146 15.72 -5.70 -15.98
N LEU A 147 14.60 -5.48 -15.33
CA LEU A 147 14.51 -4.66 -14.13
C LEU A 147 13.52 -5.24 -13.11
N ARG A 148 13.73 -4.89 -11.84
CA ARG A 148 12.88 -5.21 -10.72
C ARG A 148 12.66 -3.96 -9.87
N VAL A 149 11.43 -3.72 -9.47
CA VAL A 149 11.10 -2.69 -8.49
C VAL A 149 10.83 -3.38 -7.16
N GLU A 150 11.61 -3.01 -6.18
CA GLU A 150 11.55 -3.56 -4.83
C GLU A 150 11.05 -2.50 -3.85
N SER A 151 10.26 -2.91 -2.88
CA SER A 151 10.11 -2.16 -1.64
C SER A 151 11.28 -2.50 -0.71
N ARG A 152 11.25 -1.97 0.49
CA ARG A 152 12.26 -2.27 1.51
C ARG A 152 12.22 -3.72 1.98
N THR A 153 11.09 -4.42 1.82
CA THR A 153 10.85 -5.76 2.37
C THR A 153 10.49 -6.82 1.33
N GLN A 154 10.07 -6.42 0.12
CA GLN A 154 9.56 -7.37 -0.87
C GLN A 154 9.67 -6.87 -2.31
N ASN A 155 9.63 -7.80 -3.25
CA ASN A 155 9.47 -7.49 -4.68
C ASN A 155 8.06 -6.94 -4.94
N LEU A 156 8.00 -5.85 -5.70
CA LEU A 156 6.75 -5.25 -6.14
C LEU A 156 6.44 -5.62 -7.59
N TYR A 157 7.44 -5.52 -8.46
CA TYR A 157 7.30 -5.76 -9.90
C TYR A 157 8.62 -6.27 -10.48
N SER A 158 8.51 -7.15 -11.48
CA SER A 158 9.63 -7.54 -12.34
C SER A 158 9.19 -7.36 -13.78
N LYS A 159 10.05 -6.81 -14.62
CA LYS A 159 9.76 -6.52 -16.02
C LYS A 159 10.98 -6.78 -16.88
N THR A 160 10.76 -7.38 -18.05
CA THR A 160 11.73 -7.47 -19.12
C THR A 160 11.27 -6.51 -20.22
N LEU A 161 12.17 -5.62 -20.64
CA LEU A 161 11.92 -4.63 -21.69
C LEU A 161 12.34 -5.20 -23.04
N GLU A 162 11.93 -4.54 -24.10
CA GLU A 162 12.34 -4.93 -25.47
C GLU A 162 13.79 -4.52 -25.74
N ASN A 163 14.18 -3.34 -25.23
CA ASN A 163 15.47 -2.72 -25.51
C ASN A 163 16.38 -2.72 -24.27
N SER A 164 17.68 -2.59 -24.50
CA SER A 164 18.68 -2.53 -23.44
C SER A 164 18.54 -1.29 -22.59
N ILE A 165 18.68 -1.43 -21.28
CA ILE A 165 18.58 -0.35 -20.31
C ILE A 165 19.94 0.36 -20.19
N TYR A 166 19.96 1.67 -20.43
CA TYR A 166 21.11 2.50 -20.15
C TYR A 166 21.16 2.93 -18.69
N LEU A 167 20.04 3.46 -18.19
CA LEU A 167 19.93 3.92 -16.81
C LEU A 167 18.46 3.96 -16.34
N CYS A 168 18.30 3.91 -15.03
CA CYS A 168 17.01 4.11 -14.36
C CYS A 168 17.16 5.22 -13.32
N ALA A 169 16.07 5.95 -13.10
CA ALA A 169 15.93 6.91 -12.01
C ALA A 169 14.57 6.71 -11.31
N MET A 170 14.57 6.75 -9.98
CA MET A 170 13.36 6.57 -9.17
C MET A 170 13.06 7.85 -8.40
N SER A 171 11.83 8.33 -8.49
CA SER A 171 11.37 9.47 -7.68
C SER A 171 10.98 9.04 -6.26
N ASP A 172 10.87 10.01 -5.36
CA ASP A 172 10.38 9.80 -3.98
C ASP A 172 8.96 9.24 -3.92
N THR A 173 8.17 9.49 -4.95
CA THR A 173 6.79 8.98 -5.07
C THR A 173 6.71 7.59 -5.69
N GLY A 174 7.85 7.01 -6.11
CA GLY A 174 7.92 5.70 -6.74
C GLY A 174 7.65 5.70 -8.25
N THR A 175 7.63 6.87 -8.89
CA THR A 175 7.63 6.99 -10.35
C THR A 175 9.02 6.59 -10.86
N LEU A 176 9.08 5.72 -11.87
CA LEU A 176 10.30 5.18 -12.44
C LEU A 176 10.50 5.74 -13.85
N ALA A 177 11.64 6.37 -14.10
CA ALA A 177 12.12 6.75 -15.43
C ALA A 177 13.17 5.75 -15.88
N VAL A 178 13.05 5.25 -17.10
CA VAL A 178 13.96 4.27 -17.70
C VAL A 178 14.42 4.80 -19.05
N ALA A 179 15.71 4.97 -19.24
CA ALA A 179 16.31 5.26 -20.53
C ALA A 179 16.80 3.94 -21.15
N THR A 180 16.33 3.65 -22.35
CA THR A 180 16.69 2.45 -23.11
C THR A 180 17.29 2.80 -24.44
N ASP A 181 17.89 1.81 -25.07
CA ASP A 181 18.22 1.85 -26.48
C ASP A 181 16.95 2.05 -27.33
N SER A 182 17.11 2.57 -28.54
CA SER A 182 16.03 2.77 -29.50
C SER A 182 16.55 2.51 -30.92
N ALA A 183 15.71 1.89 -31.75
CA ALA A 183 16.05 1.67 -33.16
C ALA A 183 15.95 2.94 -34.00
N ASP A 184 15.09 3.88 -33.60
CA ASP A 184 14.71 5.05 -34.37
C ASP A 184 15.33 6.34 -33.85
N SER A 185 15.92 6.31 -32.63
CA SER A 185 16.53 7.49 -31.98
C SER A 185 17.77 7.09 -31.17
N THR A 186 18.48 8.06 -30.62
CA THR A 186 19.66 7.81 -29.78
C THR A 186 19.33 7.09 -28.50
N ALA A 187 18.15 7.36 -27.93
CA ALA A 187 17.64 6.72 -26.73
C ALA A 187 16.12 6.97 -26.60
N ARG A 188 15.43 6.08 -25.93
CA ARG A 188 14.03 6.24 -25.54
C ARG A 188 13.93 6.40 -24.02
N LEU A 189 13.25 7.44 -23.58
CA LEU A 189 12.92 7.65 -22.18
C LEU A 189 11.46 7.22 -21.92
N THR A 190 11.26 6.22 -21.08
CA THR A 190 9.92 5.79 -20.69
C THR A 190 9.71 6.07 -19.20
N VAL A 191 8.57 6.66 -18.84
CA VAL A 191 8.19 6.96 -17.46
C VAL A 191 7.04 6.04 -17.05
N TYR A 192 7.25 5.31 -15.96
CA TYR A 192 6.29 4.39 -15.38
C TYR A 192 5.72 4.95 -14.07
N THR A 193 4.41 4.76 -13.89
CA THR A 193 3.74 5.02 -12.61
C THR A 193 4.27 4.10 -11.50
N PRO A 194 3.97 4.38 -10.22
CA PRO A 194 4.29 3.47 -9.12
C PRO A 194 3.68 2.07 -9.21
N THR A 195 2.76 1.85 -10.14
CA THR A 195 2.16 0.55 -10.46
C THR A 195 2.70 -0.09 -11.73
N MET A 196 3.82 0.43 -12.27
CA MET A 196 4.47 -0.02 -13.50
C MET A 196 3.61 0.07 -14.77
N SER A 197 2.61 0.96 -14.77
CA SER A 197 1.92 1.37 -15.99
C SER A 197 2.70 2.48 -16.68
N GLU A 198 2.88 2.38 -17.97
CA GLU A 198 3.51 3.43 -18.77
C GLU A 198 2.66 4.69 -18.73
N GLN A 199 3.27 5.82 -18.44
CA GLN A 199 2.64 7.12 -18.36
C GLN A 199 3.03 8.01 -19.53
N LEU A 200 4.27 7.95 -19.95
CA LEU A 200 4.87 8.79 -20.98
C LEU A 200 6.06 8.06 -21.56
N HIS A 201 6.26 8.20 -22.87
CA HIS A 201 7.56 7.91 -23.50
C HIS A 201 7.97 9.07 -24.39
N TRP A 202 9.27 9.20 -24.58
CA TRP A 202 9.91 10.22 -25.44
C TRP A 202 11.09 9.56 -26.14
N ASP A 203 11.12 9.71 -27.45
CA ASP A 203 12.18 9.24 -28.36
C ASP A 203 13.12 10.39 -28.75
#